data_af8c0adf12523f47db154fc013e081ed
#
_entry.id   af8c0adf12523f47db154fc013e081ed
#
_cell.length_a   1.000
_cell.length_b   1.000
_cell.length_c   1.000
_cell.angle_alpha   90.00
_cell.angle_beta   90.00
_cell.angle_gamma   90.00
#
_symmetry.space_group_name_H-M   'P 1'
#
loop_
_entity.id
_entity.type
_entity.pdbx_description
1 polymer ?
#
loop_
_entity_poly.entity_id
_entity_poly.type
_entity_poly.pdbx_seq_one_letter_code
_entity_poly.pdbx_strand_id
1 'polypeptide(L)'
;MDAAQEVYGSQYPLVSRYVDILTTTAVEWGLMGPREAARVWDRHILNCAALSELIPVASSVVDVGSGAGLPGIPLALLRPDLQVTLMEPLLRRSIFLTETIKKLALVDRVQVVRARAEEHHQSYDVVLARAVAPLDRLIGWCNPLRATGGIILALKGESAADEVAAAKRQLESARLRAEVLTVRAHPDAEAATVVRLTARP
;
A
#
# COMPACT_ATOMS: atom_id res chain seq x y z
N MET A 1 -1.54 -25.93 5.48
CA MET A 1 -0.55 -25.09 4.78
C MET A 1 -0.62 -23.73 5.43
N ASP A 2 0.45 -22.98 5.53
CA ASP A 2 0.40 -21.63 6.10
C ASP A 2 -0.38 -20.69 5.13
N ALA A 3 -1.29 -19.87 5.65
CA ALA A 3 -2.11 -18.95 4.86
C ALA A 3 -1.28 -18.10 3.87
N ALA A 4 -0.07 -17.68 4.27
CA ALA A 4 0.83 -16.94 3.40
C ALA A 4 1.36 -17.78 2.22
N GLN A 5 1.60 -19.07 2.41
CA GLN A 5 2.00 -19.97 1.33
C GLN A 5 0.86 -20.18 0.32
N GLU A 6 -0.38 -20.27 0.80
CA GLU A 6 -1.54 -20.38 -0.09
C GLU A 6 -1.77 -19.10 -0.89
N VAL A 7 -1.69 -17.94 -0.23
CA VAL A 7 -1.88 -16.63 -0.87
C VAL A 7 -0.81 -16.34 -1.93
N TYR A 8 0.46 -16.55 -1.59
CA TYR A 8 1.58 -16.16 -2.47
C TYR A 8 2.03 -17.27 -3.43
N GLY A 9 1.65 -18.53 -3.19
CA GLY A 9 1.96 -19.67 -4.06
C GLY A 9 3.44 -19.71 -4.45
N SER A 10 3.74 -19.68 -5.74
CA SER A 10 5.12 -19.69 -6.26
C SER A 10 5.95 -18.46 -5.87
N GLN A 11 5.32 -17.36 -5.44
CA GLN A 11 6.00 -16.14 -4.98
C GLN A 11 6.37 -16.18 -3.49
N TYR A 12 5.96 -17.22 -2.75
CA TYR A 12 6.24 -17.34 -1.32
C TYR A 12 7.72 -17.21 -0.95
N PRO A 13 8.69 -17.79 -1.70
CA PRO A 13 10.12 -17.59 -1.38
C PRO A 13 10.57 -16.13 -1.46
N LEU A 14 10.03 -15.34 -2.39
CA LEU A 14 10.35 -13.92 -2.53
C LEU A 14 9.71 -13.08 -1.43
N VAL A 15 8.46 -13.35 -1.08
CA VAL A 15 7.82 -12.63 0.02
C VAL A 15 8.47 -12.99 1.36
N SER A 16 8.89 -14.25 1.57
CA SER A 16 9.66 -14.65 2.75
C SER A 16 10.98 -13.87 2.86
N ARG A 17 11.71 -13.74 1.74
CA ARG A 17 12.93 -12.91 1.69
C ARG A 17 12.64 -11.43 2.01
N TYR A 18 11.50 -10.91 1.57
CA TYR A 18 11.09 -9.55 1.95
C TYR A 18 10.78 -9.45 3.45
N VAL A 19 10.14 -10.45 4.03
CA VAL A 19 9.91 -10.53 5.48
C VAL A 19 11.23 -10.52 6.26
N ASP A 20 12.24 -11.27 5.80
CA ASP A 20 13.57 -11.23 6.41
C ASP A 20 14.17 -9.81 6.38
N ILE A 21 14.04 -9.09 5.25
CA ILE A 21 14.48 -7.70 5.14
C ILE A 21 13.72 -6.80 6.11
N LEU A 22 12.40 -6.98 6.27
CA LEU A 22 11.57 -6.19 7.18
C LEU A 22 11.93 -6.43 8.65
N THR A 23 12.21 -7.69 9.02
CA THR A 23 12.49 -8.08 10.41
C THR A 23 13.95 -7.86 10.84
N THR A 24 14.84 -7.63 9.88
CA THR A 24 16.27 -7.34 10.14
C THR A 24 16.61 -5.90 9.72
N THR A 25 16.89 -5.68 8.45
CA THR A 25 17.38 -4.40 7.92
C THR A 25 16.41 -3.24 8.20
N ALA A 26 15.09 -3.43 8.04
CA ALA A 26 14.13 -2.35 8.31
C ALA A 26 14.06 -2.00 9.80
N VAL A 27 14.24 -2.97 10.69
CA VAL A 27 14.33 -2.75 12.15
C VAL A 27 15.60 -1.96 12.47
N GLU A 28 16.76 -2.37 11.96
CA GLU A 28 18.04 -1.66 12.14
C GLU A 28 17.99 -0.21 11.62
N TRP A 29 17.24 0.02 10.55
CA TRP A 29 17.05 1.36 9.99
C TRP A 29 15.94 2.16 10.66
N GLY A 30 15.25 1.60 11.66
CA GLY A 30 14.15 2.25 12.36
C GLY A 30 12.90 2.48 11.48
N LEU A 31 12.71 1.66 10.44
CA LEU A 31 11.54 1.69 9.56
C LEU A 31 10.42 0.78 10.05
N MET A 32 10.76 -0.19 10.88
CA MET A 32 9.83 -1.12 11.53
C MET A 32 10.19 -1.27 13.01
N GLY A 33 9.17 -1.24 13.86
CA GLY A 33 9.37 -1.49 15.28
C GLY A 33 9.61 -2.98 15.58
N PRO A 34 10.43 -3.36 16.59
CA PRO A 34 10.66 -4.76 16.93
C PRO A 34 9.37 -5.53 17.25
N ARG A 35 8.38 -4.88 17.87
CA ARG A 35 7.07 -5.49 18.18
C ARG A 35 6.24 -5.75 16.93
N GLU A 36 6.35 -4.91 15.92
CA GLU A 36 5.69 -5.08 14.63
C GLU A 36 6.33 -6.20 13.81
N ALA A 37 7.66 -6.35 13.90
CA ALA A 37 8.40 -7.44 13.27
C ALA A 37 7.90 -8.83 13.70
N ALA A 38 7.54 -9.01 14.97
CA ALA A 38 7.00 -10.26 15.50
C ALA A 38 5.62 -10.65 14.90
N ARG A 39 4.90 -9.69 14.32
CA ARG A 39 3.55 -9.86 13.72
C ARG A 39 3.53 -9.53 12.24
N VAL A 40 4.70 -9.57 11.59
CA VAL A 40 4.87 -9.07 10.21
C VAL A 40 3.97 -9.79 9.21
N TRP A 41 3.80 -11.10 9.34
CA TRP A 41 2.98 -11.88 8.42
C TRP A 41 1.51 -11.47 8.46
N ASP A 42 0.89 -11.47 9.63
CA ASP A 42 -0.55 -11.20 9.76
C ASP A 42 -0.86 -9.71 9.58
N ARG A 43 -0.18 -8.84 10.36
CA ARG A 43 -0.49 -7.41 10.37
C ARG A 43 0.01 -6.63 9.17
N HIS A 44 1.02 -7.16 8.45
CA HIS A 44 1.63 -6.42 7.36
C HIS A 44 1.47 -7.15 6.03
N ILE A 45 1.98 -8.36 5.89
CA ILE A 45 2.02 -9.05 4.60
C ILE A 45 0.62 -9.45 4.13
N LEU A 46 -0.12 -10.24 4.91
CA LEU A 46 -1.46 -10.69 4.54
C LEU A 46 -2.47 -9.54 4.52
N ASN A 47 -2.32 -8.58 5.43
CA ASN A 47 -3.15 -7.38 5.44
C ASN A 47 -2.97 -6.53 4.17
N CYS A 48 -1.74 -6.41 3.65
CA CYS A 48 -1.48 -5.76 2.36
C CYS A 48 -2.00 -6.58 1.18
N ALA A 49 -1.82 -7.91 1.21
CA ALA A 49 -2.30 -8.82 0.17
C ALA A 49 -3.82 -8.76 -0.01
N ALA A 50 -4.57 -8.49 1.06
CA ALA A 50 -6.02 -8.34 1.04
C ALA A 50 -6.52 -7.23 0.09
N LEU A 51 -5.66 -6.26 -0.28
CA LEU A 51 -6.01 -5.24 -1.28
C LEU A 51 -6.06 -5.77 -2.71
N SER A 52 -5.44 -6.93 -2.98
CA SER A 52 -5.22 -7.44 -4.35
C SER A 52 -6.51 -7.60 -5.15
N GLU A 53 -7.62 -8.00 -4.50
CA GLU A 53 -8.93 -8.19 -5.13
C GLU A 53 -9.61 -6.87 -5.51
N LEU A 54 -9.20 -5.76 -4.90
CA LEU A 54 -9.73 -4.43 -5.18
C LEU A 54 -9.01 -3.72 -6.33
N ILE A 55 -7.87 -4.28 -6.79
CA ILE A 55 -6.99 -3.68 -7.80
C ILE A 55 -7.29 -4.31 -9.18
N PRO A 56 -7.73 -3.52 -10.18
CA PRO A 56 -7.94 -4.03 -11.52
C PRO A 56 -6.68 -4.66 -12.14
N VAL A 57 -6.87 -5.54 -13.11
CA VAL A 57 -5.75 -6.21 -13.80
C VAL A 57 -4.92 -5.18 -14.58
N ALA A 58 -3.59 -5.39 -14.63
CA ALA A 58 -2.63 -4.57 -15.37
C ALA A 58 -2.65 -3.08 -15.00
N SER A 59 -3.02 -2.75 -13.75
CA SER A 59 -3.07 -1.35 -13.28
C SER A 59 -1.69 -0.76 -13.05
N SER A 60 -1.59 0.54 -13.32
CA SER A 60 -0.54 1.40 -12.77
C SER A 60 -0.90 1.78 -11.32
N VAL A 61 0.02 1.56 -10.40
CA VAL A 61 -0.20 1.71 -8.96
C VAL A 61 0.84 2.64 -8.36
N VAL A 62 0.42 3.59 -7.53
CA VAL A 62 1.35 4.35 -6.68
C VAL A 62 1.06 4.08 -5.21
N ASP A 63 2.10 3.79 -4.45
CA ASP A 63 2.07 3.66 -2.99
C ASP A 63 2.63 4.94 -2.36
N VAL A 64 1.75 5.77 -1.80
CA VAL A 64 2.09 7.10 -1.27
C VAL A 64 2.60 6.98 0.16
N GLY A 65 3.85 7.41 0.37
CA GLY A 65 4.51 7.29 1.67
C GLY A 65 4.87 5.84 1.98
N SER A 66 5.48 5.15 1.01
CA SER A 66 5.75 3.70 1.06
C SER A 66 6.53 3.23 2.29
N GLY A 67 7.33 4.07 2.93
CA GLY A 67 8.07 3.74 4.13
C GLY A 67 9.02 2.56 3.95
N ALA A 68 8.68 1.42 4.56
CA ALA A 68 9.40 0.16 4.36
C ALA A 68 8.93 -0.62 3.11
N GLY A 69 8.01 -0.07 2.31
CA GLY A 69 7.46 -0.70 1.09
C GLY A 69 6.09 -1.33 1.25
N LEU A 70 5.34 -0.90 2.26
CA LEU A 70 4.03 -1.43 2.61
C LEU A 70 2.90 -0.44 2.29
N PRO A 71 1.93 -0.77 1.44
CA PRO A 71 1.60 -2.09 0.92
C PRO A 71 2.20 -2.42 -0.46
N GLY A 72 2.95 -1.54 -1.10
CA GLY A 72 3.35 -1.65 -2.51
C GLY A 72 4.16 -2.91 -2.84
N ILE A 73 5.17 -3.27 -2.03
CA ILE A 73 6.02 -4.45 -2.30
C ILE A 73 5.26 -5.77 -2.15
N PRO A 74 4.48 -6.04 -1.07
CA PRO A 74 3.66 -7.24 -0.99
C PRO A 74 2.70 -7.40 -2.17
N LEU A 75 2.08 -6.33 -2.62
CA LEU A 75 1.20 -6.34 -3.79
C LEU A 75 1.96 -6.60 -5.09
N ALA A 76 3.12 -5.98 -5.28
CA ALA A 76 3.96 -6.26 -6.43
C ALA A 76 4.41 -7.73 -6.47
N LEU A 77 4.72 -8.36 -5.34
CA LEU A 77 5.07 -9.77 -5.26
C LEU A 77 3.88 -10.69 -5.59
N LEU A 78 2.68 -10.34 -5.11
CA LEU A 78 1.47 -11.14 -5.33
C LEU A 78 0.90 -10.97 -6.75
N ARG A 79 1.01 -9.77 -7.32
CA ARG A 79 0.39 -9.36 -8.59
C ARG A 79 1.48 -8.95 -9.59
N PRO A 80 2.04 -9.90 -10.36
CA PRO A 80 3.10 -9.61 -11.34
C PRO A 80 2.64 -8.78 -12.54
N ASP A 81 1.33 -8.62 -12.72
CA ASP A 81 0.70 -7.80 -13.75
C ASP A 81 0.72 -6.29 -13.44
N LEU A 82 1.04 -5.90 -12.20
CA LEU A 82 1.02 -4.50 -11.79
C LEU A 82 2.34 -3.77 -12.09
N GLN A 83 2.23 -2.48 -12.47
CA GLN A 83 3.34 -1.53 -12.51
C GLN A 83 3.28 -0.66 -11.25
N VAL A 84 4.23 -0.80 -10.34
CA VAL A 84 4.17 -0.17 -9.02
C VAL A 84 5.20 0.94 -8.87
N THR A 85 4.75 2.10 -8.43
CA THR A 85 5.59 3.22 -8.02
C THR A 85 5.57 3.35 -6.50
N LEU A 86 6.71 3.18 -5.86
CA LEU A 86 6.90 3.42 -4.42
C LEU A 86 7.33 4.88 -4.23
N MET A 87 6.43 5.71 -3.70
CA MET A 87 6.69 7.14 -3.50
C MET A 87 7.07 7.41 -2.04
N GLU A 88 8.25 7.95 -1.80
CA GLU A 88 8.76 8.23 -0.46
C GLU A 88 9.65 9.48 -0.45
N PRO A 89 9.31 10.56 0.27
CA PRO A 89 10.07 11.80 0.24
C PRO A 89 11.42 11.72 0.97
N LEU A 90 11.56 10.86 1.98
CA LEU A 90 12.76 10.79 2.81
C LEU A 90 13.87 9.99 2.13
N LEU A 91 15.02 10.62 1.92
CA LEU A 91 16.18 10.01 1.23
C LEU A 91 16.56 8.64 1.80
N ARG A 92 16.66 8.52 3.13
CA ARG A 92 17.05 7.27 3.78
C ARG A 92 16.07 6.13 3.45
N ARG A 93 14.76 6.43 3.44
CA ARG A 93 13.72 5.45 3.11
C ARG A 93 13.70 5.10 1.62
N SER A 94 13.89 6.09 0.74
CA SER A 94 13.96 5.84 -0.71
C SER A 94 15.18 4.98 -1.09
N ILE A 95 16.32 5.15 -0.41
CA ILE A 95 17.49 4.27 -0.57
C ILE A 95 17.14 2.84 -0.12
N PHE A 96 16.54 2.66 1.06
CA PHE A 96 16.11 1.34 1.53
C PHE A 96 15.18 0.65 0.52
N LEU A 97 14.17 1.36 -0.01
CA LEU A 97 13.27 0.82 -1.01
C LEU A 97 14.01 0.41 -2.29
N THR A 98 14.92 1.26 -2.78
CA THR A 98 15.70 0.98 -3.98
C THR A 98 16.54 -0.30 -3.83
N GLU A 99 17.20 -0.46 -2.69
CA GLU A 99 17.99 -1.68 -2.42
C GLU A 99 17.08 -2.92 -2.23
N THR A 100 15.91 -2.73 -1.62
CA THR A 100 14.94 -3.81 -1.42
C THR A 100 14.40 -4.34 -2.75
N ILE A 101 13.95 -3.46 -3.67
CA ILE A 101 13.44 -3.90 -4.97
C ILE A 101 14.51 -4.59 -5.83
N LYS A 102 15.78 -4.17 -5.73
CA LYS A 102 16.91 -4.86 -6.37
C LYS A 102 17.11 -6.26 -5.81
N LYS A 103 17.15 -6.40 -4.48
CA LYS A 103 17.30 -7.69 -3.80
C LYS A 103 16.16 -8.67 -4.12
N LEU A 104 14.97 -8.17 -4.40
CA LEU A 104 13.78 -8.96 -4.75
C LEU A 104 13.61 -9.15 -6.27
N ALA A 105 14.53 -8.66 -7.11
CA ALA A 105 14.45 -8.69 -8.57
C ALA A 105 13.13 -8.09 -9.12
N LEU A 106 12.69 -6.95 -8.56
CA LEU A 106 11.45 -6.27 -8.94
C LEU A 106 11.66 -5.06 -9.85
N VAL A 107 12.90 -4.74 -10.22
CA VAL A 107 13.27 -3.47 -10.91
C VAL A 107 12.58 -3.26 -12.27
N ASP A 108 12.12 -4.32 -12.93
CA ASP A 108 11.46 -4.22 -14.24
C ASP A 108 10.01 -3.70 -14.14
N ARG A 109 9.39 -3.76 -12.96
CA ARG A 109 7.98 -3.40 -12.74
C ARG A 109 7.70 -2.63 -11.45
N VAL A 110 8.72 -2.39 -10.64
CA VAL A 110 8.65 -1.56 -9.44
C VAL A 110 9.71 -0.47 -9.52
N GLN A 111 9.30 0.78 -9.44
CA GLN A 111 10.20 1.93 -9.36
C GLN A 111 10.07 2.67 -8.04
N VAL A 112 11.12 3.35 -7.62
CA VAL A 112 11.11 4.22 -6.45
C VAL A 112 11.19 5.67 -6.90
N VAL A 113 10.25 6.49 -6.45
CA VAL A 113 10.22 7.93 -6.72
C VAL A 113 10.40 8.67 -5.41
N ARG A 114 11.50 9.43 -5.31
CA ARG A 114 11.73 10.29 -4.16
C ARG A 114 11.04 11.64 -4.38
N ALA A 115 9.80 11.76 -3.97
CA ALA A 115 8.99 12.98 -4.07
C ALA A 115 7.95 13.04 -2.96
N ARG A 116 7.43 14.24 -2.71
CA ARG A 116 6.15 14.42 -2.02
C ARG A 116 5.01 14.22 -3.01
N ALA A 117 3.85 13.77 -2.54
CA ALA A 117 2.70 13.55 -3.40
C ALA A 117 2.25 14.84 -4.13
N GLU A 118 2.37 15.98 -3.45
CA GLU A 118 1.99 17.29 -3.99
C GLU A 118 2.94 17.80 -5.10
N GLU A 119 4.14 17.23 -5.18
CA GLU A 119 5.17 17.61 -6.16
C GLU A 119 5.19 16.66 -7.38
N HIS A 120 4.36 15.61 -7.35
CA HIS A 120 4.33 14.58 -8.39
C HIS A 120 3.11 14.77 -9.30
N HIS A 121 3.34 14.73 -10.63
CA HIS A 121 2.31 15.07 -11.61
C HIS A 121 1.82 13.90 -12.48
N GLN A 122 2.37 12.70 -12.27
CA GLN A 122 1.90 11.49 -12.96
C GLN A 122 0.62 10.98 -12.29
N SER A 123 -0.32 10.48 -13.11
CA SER A 123 -1.57 9.87 -12.64
C SER A 123 -1.50 8.34 -12.71
N TYR A 124 -2.25 7.67 -11.83
CA TYR A 124 -2.25 6.23 -11.65
C TYR A 124 -3.68 5.69 -11.57
N ASP A 125 -3.89 4.46 -12.04
CA ASP A 125 -5.18 3.78 -11.94
C ASP A 125 -5.55 3.50 -10.49
N VAL A 126 -4.54 3.20 -9.64
CA VAL A 126 -4.74 2.95 -8.22
C VAL A 126 -3.73 3.73 -7.39
N VAL A 127 -4.23 4.48 -6.43
CA VAL A 127 -3.42 5.18 -5.42
C VAL A 127 -3.59 4.48 -4.08
N LEU A 128 -2.49 3.95 -3.54
CA LEU A 128 -2.46 3.29 -2.24
C LEU A 128 -1.94 4.24 -1.17
N ALA A 129 -2.44 4.09 0.04
CA ALA A 129 -1.87 4.72 1.22
C ALA A 129 -2.08 3.86 2.47
N ARG A 130 -1.06 3.81 3.34
CA ARG A 130 -1.11 3.12 4.62
C ARG A 130 -0.38 3.92 5.69
N ALA A 131 -1.05 4.20 6.82
CA ALA A 131 -0.45 4.84 8.00
C ALA A 131 0.25 6.19 7.72
N VAL A 132 -0.15 6.92 6.67
CA VAL A 132 0.50 8.18 6.24
C VAL A 132 -0.11 9.37 6.94
N ALA A 133 -1.44 9.46 6.97
CA ALA A 133 -2.19 10.58 7.54
C ALA A 133 -3.67 10.22 7.80
N PRO A 134 -4.40 11.03 8.58
CA PRO A 134 -5.86 10.99 8.59
C PRO A 134 -6.45 11.21 7.20
N LEU A 135 -7.67 10.69 6.96
CA LEU A 135 -8.29 10.64 5.63
C LEU A 135 -8.49 12.02 5.01
N ASP A 136 -8.80 13.04 5.79
CA ASP A 136 -9.01 14.42 5.36
C ASP A 136 -7.78 15.00 4.64
N ARG A 137 -6.58 14.76 5.18
CA ARG A 137 -5.31 15.16 4.56
C ARG A 137 -4.93 14.25 3.39
N LEU A 138 -5.15 12.97 3.55
CA LEU A 138 -4.81 11.95 2.56
C LEU A 138 -5.54 12.21 1.23
N ILE A 139 -6.79 12.66 1.26
CA ILE A 139 -7.55 13.04 0.05
C ILE A 139 -6.80 14.11 -0.74
N GLY A 140 -6.28 15.15 -0.09
CA GLY A 140 -5.53 16.23 -0.74
C GLY A 140 -4.25 15.75 -1.45
N TRP A 141 -3.59 14.74 -0.89
CA TRP A 141 -2.36 14.18 -1.46
C TRP A 141 -2.61 13.14 -2.55
N CYS A 142 -3.60 12.28 -2.35
CA CYS A 142 -3.84 11.13 -3.23
C CYS A 142 -4.74 11.46 -4.42
N ASN A 143 -5.73 12.36 -4.28
CA ASN A 143 -6.67 12.63 -5.36
C ASN A 143 -6.02 13.23 -6.62
N PRO A 144 -5.01 14.13 -6.54
CA PRO A 144 -4.28 14.61 -7.72
C PRO A 144 -3.51 13.51 -8.48
N LEU A 145 -3.13 12.44 -7.79
CA LEU A 145 -2.41 11.30 -8.38
C LEU A 145 -3.34 10.25 -9.00
N ARG A 146 -4.63 10.37 -8.80
CA ARG A 146 -5.64 9.42 -9.30
C ARG A 146 -6.00 9.76 -10.76
N ALA A 147 -5.84 8.81 -11.66
CA ALA A 147 -6.29 8.92 -13.03
C ALA A 147 -7.82 9.04 -13.13
N THR A 148 -8.32 9.53 -14.26
CA THR A 148 -9.76 9.52 -14.55
C THR A 148 -10.28 8.08 -14.51
N GLY A 149 -11.31 7.82 -13.69
CA GLY A 149 -11.81 6.46 -13.46
C GLY A 149 -11.00 5.63 -12.46
N GLY A 150 -9.84 6.10 -12.03
CA GLY A 150 -9.00 5.44 -11.03
C GLY A 150 -9.60 5.48 -9.62
N ILE A 151 -8.98 4.75 -8.70
CA ILE A 151 -9.42 4.59 -7.31
C ILE A 151 -8.31 4.92 -6.31
N ILE A 152 -8.70 5.29 -5.10
CA ILE A 152 -7.79 5.40 -3.96
C ILE A 152 -8.17 4.30 -2.95
N LEU A 153 -7.19 3.55 -2.48
CA LEU A 153 -7.35 2.52 -1.45
C LEU A 153 -6.49 2.89 -0.25
N ALA A 154 -7.12 3.29 0.83
CA ALA A 154 -6.45 3.62 2.07
C ALA A 154 -6.64 2.49 3.10
N LEU A 155 -5.55 1.81 3.46
CA LEU A 155 -5.54 0.89 4.60
C LEU A 155 -5.69 1.69 5.90
N LYS A 156 -6.72 1.37 6.66
CA LYS A 156 -7.10 2.04 7.89
C LYS A 156 -7.30 1.04 9.04
N GLY A 157 -7.45 1.54 10.23
CA GLY A 157 -7.83 0.76 11.42
C GLY A 157 -9.34 0.84 11.70
N GLU A 158 -9.70 0.54 12.94
CA GLU A 158 -11.08 0.55 13.43
C GLU A 158 -11.77 1.92 13.31
N SER A 159 -11.00 3.02 13.31
CA SER A 159 -11.51 4.40 13.16
C SER A 159 -11.90 4.77 11.73
N ALA A 160 -11.88 3.86 10.76
CA ALA A 160 -12.12 4.17 9.35
C ALA A 160 -13.45 4.91 9.09
N ALA A 161 -14.53 4.48 9.74
CA ALA A 161 -15.85 5.11 9.60
C ALA A 161 -15.86 6.54 10.16
N ASP A 162 -15.23 6.76 11.30
CA ASP A 162 -15.11 8.08 11.93
C ASP A 162 -14.24 9.02 11.09
N GLU A 163 -13.15 8.50 10.49
CA GLU A 163 -12.31 9.27 9.58
C GLU A 163 -13.08 9.66 8.31
N VAL A 164 -13.93 8.78 7.77
CA VAL A 164 -14.80 9.11 6.62
C VAL A 164 -15.79 10.19 6.99
N ALA A 165 -16.43 10.09 8.16
CA ALA A 165 -17.36 11.12 8.65
C ALA A 165 -16.68 12.48 8.84
N ALA A 166 -15.47 12.49 9.43
CA ALA A 166 -14.67 13.70 9.63
C ALA A 166 -14.21 14.35 8.32
N ALA A 167 -13.94 13.52 7.27
CA ALA A 167 -13.46 13.99 5.97
C ALA A 167 -14.59 14.43 5.01
N LYS A 168 -15.85 14.55 5.46
CA LYS A 168 -17.01 14.82 4.59
C LYS A 168 -16.82 16.03 3.66
N ARG A 169 -16.30 17.14 4.18
CA ARG A 169 -16.07 18.37 3.39
C ARG A 169 -15.03 18.14 2.28
N GLN A 170 -13.94 17.43 2.58
CA GLN A 170 -12.89 17.12 1.62
C GLN A 170 -13.40 16.16 0.54
N LEU A 171 -14.20 15.16 0.91
CA LEU A 171 -14.85 14.25 -0.03
C LEU A 171 -15.80 15.00 -0.98
N GLU A 172 -16.61 15.91 -0.47
CA GLU A 172 -17.52 16.75 -1.25
C GLU A 172 -16.73 17.66 -2.20
N SER A 173 -15.74 18.38 -1.70
CA SER A 173 -14.88 19.26 -2.51
C SER A 173 -14.12 18.53 -3.60
N ALA A 174 -13.63 17.32 -3.32
CA ALA A 174 -12.91 16.48 -4.27
C ALA A 174 -13.86 15.68 -5.20
N ARG A 175 -15.18 15.79 -5.03
CA ARG A 175 -16.19 14.98 -5.74
C ARG A 175 -15.94 13.49 -5.62
N LEU A 176 -15.59 13.03 -4.41
CA LEU A 176 -15.32 11.61 -4.12
C LEU A 176 -16.46 11.00 -3.32
N ARG A 177 -16.70 9.71 -3.56
CA ARG A 177 -17.49 8.82 -2.73
C ARG A 177 -16.52 7.94 -1.93
N ALA A 178 -16.77 7.78 -0.64
CA ALA A 178 -16.04 6.87 0.23
C ALA A 178 -16.89 5.64 0.55
N GLU A 179 -16.24 4.49 0.59
CA GLU A 179 -16.81 3.22 1.01
C GLU A 179 -15.83 2.54 1.96
N VAL A 180 -16.31 2.10 3.12
CA VAL A 180 -15.52 1.33 4.07
C VAL A 180 -15.74 -0.15 3.79
N LEU A 181 -14.66 -0.85 3.47
CA LEU A 181 -14.66 -2.26 3.12
C LEU A 181 -13.87 -3.06 4.16
N THR A 182 -14.31 -4.27 4.41
CA THR A 182 -13.56 -5.29 5.15
C THR A 182 -13.13 -6.36 4.16
N VAL A 183 -11.83 -6.56 3.99
CA VAL A 183 -11.24 -7.52 3.05
C VAL A 183 -10.30 -8.47 3.76
N ARG A 184 -10.05 -9.64 3.19
CA ARG A 184 -9.13 -10.66 3.71
C ARG A 184 -8.35 -11.27 2.56
N ALA A 185 -7.07 -11.54 2.77
CA ALA A 185 -6.27 -12.27 1.81
C ALA A 185 -6.53 -13.79 1.86
N HIS A 186 -6.96 -14.30 3.02
CA HIS A 186 -7.25 -15.72 3.27
C HIS A 186 -8.28 -15.83 4.40
N PRO A 187 -9.15 -16.89 4.43
CA PRO A 187 -10.12 -17.09 5.51
C PRO A 187 -9.51 -17.06 6.93
N ASP A 188 -8.29 -17.60 7.08
CA ASP A 188 -7.57 -17.66 8.35
C ASP A 188 -6.75 -16.39 8.66
N ALA A 189 -6.67 -15.44 7.72
CA ALA A 189 -5.96 -14.18 7.93
C ALA A 189 -6.80 -13.15 8.69
N GLU A 190 -6.13 -12.23 9.39
CA GLU A 190 -6.80 -11.06 9.98
C GLU A 190 -7.47 -10.21 8.88
N ALA A 191 -8.65 -9.68 9.17
CA ALA A 191 -9.33 -8.77 8.26
C ALA A 191 -8.62 -7.41 8.20
N ALA A 192 -8.56 -6.85 7.00
CA ALA A 192 -8.09 -5.50 6.77
C ALA A 192 -9.27 -4.55 6.52
N THR A 193 -9.25 -3.38 7.12
CA THR A 193 -10.20 -2.31 6.85
C THR A 193 -9.63 -1.37 5.80
N VAL A 194 -10.37 -1.15 4.73
CA VAL A 194 -9.97 -0.32 3.60
C VAL A 194 -11.02 0.75 3.35
N VAL A 195 -10.60 2.00 3.22
CA VAL A 195 -11.43 3.06 2.67
C VAL A 195 -11.16 3.16 1.19
N ARG A 196 -12.15 2.81 0.36
CA ARG A 196 -12.13 2.98 -1.09
C ARG A 196 -12.76 4.31 -1.46
N LEU A 197 -11.99 5.14 -2.18
CA LEU A 197 -12.48 6.40 -2.73
C LEU A 197 -12.59 6.30 -4.25
N THR A 198 -13.74 6.68 -4.79
CA THR A 198 -14.02 6.72 -6.23
C THR A 198 -14.66 8.06 -6.59
N ALA A 199 -14.59 8.45 -7.86
CA ALA A 199 -15.31 9.64 -8.32
C ALA A 199 -16.82 9.49 -8.06
N ARG A 200 -17.48 10.59 -7.68
CA ARG A 200 -18.95 10.65 -7.72
C ARG A 200 -19.39 10.71 -9.17
N PRO A 201 -20.49 10.05 -9.53
CA PRO A 201 -21.08 10.15 -10.87
C PRO A 201 -21.50 11.59 -11.21
#